data_cf59feece9c4cff4dcf622d1b3115c3d
#
_entry.id   cf59feece9c4cff4dcf622d1b3115c3d
#
_cell.length_a   1.000
_cell.length_b   1.000
_cell.length_c   1.000
_cell.angle_alpha   90.00
_cell.angle_beta   90.00
_cell.angle_gamma   90.00
#
_symmetry.space_group_name_H-M   'P 1'
#
loop_
_entity.id
_entity.type
_entity.pdbx_description
1 polymer ?
#
loop_
_entity_poly.entity_id
_entity_poly.type
_entity_poly.pdbx_seq_one_letter_code
_entity_poly.pdbx_strand_id
1 'polypeptide(L)'
;MSMVGNVIHMGSFSKTIAPALRVGFIVAPWSLMSRLLPLKTDAGSGGLEQMMLAEYCEAHFADHVPQLRKRFRAKLDTLVAALNEQFGTAAEFDYPPGGIFLWVKLPDNVDALRLRDAALESGVVINPGPEWSIDKTYSKSRVRI
;
A
#
# COMPACT_ATOMS: atom_id res chain seq x y z
N MET A 1 20.75 -10.26 -5.35
CA MET A 1 19.57 -11.06 -4.99
C MET A 1 19.37 -12.10 -6.07
N SER A 2 19.61 -13.38 -5.76
CA SER A 2 19.45 -14.47 -6.74
C SER A 2 17.96 -14.74 -6.92
N MET A 3 17.43 -14.45 -8.09
CA MET A 3 16.03 -14.74 -8.46
C MET A 3 15.94 -16.22 -8.86
N VAL A 4 15.72 -17.08 -7.89
CA VAL A 4 15.51 -18.51 -8.14
C VAL A 4 14.00 -18.79 -8.13
N GLY A 5 13.48 -19.32 -9.24
CA GLY A 5 12.09 -19.76 -9.35
C GLY A 5 11.15 -18.82 -10.10
N ASN A 6 9.85 -19.01 -9.96
CA ASN A 6 8.77 -18.29 -10.64
C ASN A 6 8.29 -17.05 -9.87
N VAL A 7 9.22 -16.28 -9.30
CA VAL A 7 8.88 -15.07 -8.55
C VAL A 7 9.02 -13.83 -9.42
N ILE A 8 7.97 -13.02 -9.46
CA ILE A 8 7.97 -11.69 -10.07
C ILE A 8 7.96 -10.67 -8.92
N HIS A 9 9.00 -9.83 -8.85
CA HIS A 9 9.02 -8.70 -7.93
C HIS A 9 8.51 -7.46 -8.64
N MET A 10 7.43 -6.88 -8.11
CA MET A 10 6.86 -5.62 -8.61
C MET A 10 7.07 -4.54 -7.55
N GLY A 11 7.63 -3.41 -7.95
CA GLY A 11 7.87 -2.29 -7.08
C GLY A 11 7.32 -0.99 -7.64
N SER A 12 7.11 -0.02 -6.75
CA SER A 12 6.64 1.31 -7.11
C SER A 12 7.31 2.37 -6.26
N PHE A 13 7.65 3.50 -6.86
CA PHE A 13 8.17 4.67 -6.17
C PHE A 13 7.07 5.62 -5.67
N SER A 14 5.80 5.32 -5.95
CA SER A 14 4.67 6.18 -5.56
C SER A 14 4.55 6.41 -4.05
N LYS A 15 4.98 5.46 -3.22
CA LYS A 15 4.89 5.57 -1.75
C LYS A 15 6.23 5.83 -1.07
N THR A 16 7.33 5.62 -1.79
CA THR A 16 8.68 5.84 -1.26
C THR A 16 9.27 7.17 -1.68
N ILE A 17 8.91 7.70 -2.85
CA ILE A 17 9.42 8.99 -3.35
C ILE A 17 8.26 9.93 -3.65
N ALA A 18 7.55 9.73 -4.77
CA ALA A 18 6.45 10.61 -5.16
C ALA A 18 5.44 9.88 -6.08
N PRO A 19 4.15 9.91 -5.77
CA PRO A 19 3.12 9.27 -6.59
C PRO A 19 2.94 9.96 -7.96
N ALA A 20 3.25 11.25 -8.06
CA ALA A 20 3.12 12.03 -9.30
C ALA A 20 4.06 11.58 -10.41
N LEU A 21 5.20 10.97 -10.08
CA LEU A 21 6.17 10.50 -11.07
C LEU A 21 5.69 9.29 -11.88
N ARG A 22 4.68 8.57 -11.41
CA ARG A 22 4.10 7.39 -12.10
C ARG A 22 5.13 6.32 -12.50
N VAL A 23 6.19 6.12 -11.72
CA VAL A 23 7.25 5.16 -11.99
C VAL A 23 7.11 3.94 -11.08
N GLY A 24 7.14 2.77 -11.70
CA GLY A 24 7.24 1.46 -11.08
C GLY A 24 8.22 0.58 -11.84
N PHE A 25 8.53 -0.59 -11.30
CA PHE A 25 9.45 -1.53 -11.92
C PHE A 25 9.02 -2.98 -11.68
N ILE A 26 9.46 -3.83 -12.60
CA ILE A 26 9.31 -5.29 -12.50
C ILE A 26 10.71 -5.91 -12.58
N VAL A 27 10.99 -6.85 -11.69
CA VAL A 27 12.18 -7.69 -11.73
C VAL A 27 11.72 -9.15 -11.75
N ALA A 28 12.08 -9.86 -12.81
CA ALA A 28 11.73 -11.26 -13.03
C ALA A 28 12.81 -11.97 -13.84
N PRO A 29 12.85 -13.31 -13.85
CA PRO A 29 13.70 -14.07 -14.77
C PRO A 29 13.40 -13.71 -16.23
N TRP A 30 14.44 -13.74 -17.08
CA TRP A 30 14.30 -13.37 -18.50
C TRP A 30 13.22 -14.19 -19.24
N SER A 31 13.07 -15.46 -18.91
CA SER A 31 12.03 -16.32 -19.45
C SER A 31 10.60 -15.80 -19.23
N LEU A 32 10.38 -15.02 -18.18
CA LEU A 32 9.11 -14.33 -17.92
C LEU A 32 9.11 -12.92 -18.53
N MET A 33 10.21 -12.16 -18.38
CA MET A 33 10.30 -10.80 -18.91
C MET A 33 10.12 -10.75 -20.44
N SER A 34 10.71 -11.69 -21.18
CA SER A 34 10.56 -11.77 -22.63
C SER A 34 9.11 -11.96 -23.10
N ARG A 35 8.24 -12.51 -22.24
CA ARG A 35 6.81 -12.67 -22.50
C ARG A 35 5.97 -11.46 -22.03
N LEU A 36 6.45 -10.72 -21.05
CA LEU A 36 5.77 -9.53 -20.53
C LEU A 36 6.03 -8.29 -21.41
N LEU A 37 7.25 -8.12 -21.91
CA LEU A 37 7.64 -6.96 -22.71
C LEU A 37 6.74 -6.70 -23.93
N PRO A 38 6.35 -7.72 -24.73
CA PRO A 38 5.46 -7.49 -25.87
C PRO A 38 4.04 -7.04 -25.49
N LEU A 39 3.62 -7.28 -24.23
CA LEU A 39 2.31 -6.88 -23.73
C LEU A 39 2.30 -5.42 -23.22
N LYS A 40 3.47 -4.81 -23.09
CA LYS A 40 3.61 -3.40 -22.68
C LYS A 40 3.42 -2.49 -23.89
N THR A 41 2.19 -2.01 -24.08
CA THR A 41 1.77 -1.21 -25.24
C THR A 41 1.65 0.28 -24.95
N ASP A 42 2.05 0.74 -23.77
CA ASP A 42 1.86 2.10 -23.25
C ASP A 42 3.01 3.06 -23.58
N ALA A 43 3.84 2.79 -24.56
CA ALA A 43 5.03 3.57 -24.92
C ALA A 43 6.08 3.77 -23.80
N GLY A 44 5.84 3.21 -22.62
CA GLY A 44 6.76 3.23 -21.48
C GLY A 44 6.51 4.34 -20.45
N SER A 45 7.31 4.34 -19.40
CA SER A 45 7.34 5.43 -18.41
C SER A 45 8.10 6.63 -18.98
N GLY A 46 7.70 7.85 -18.60
CA GLY A 46 8.35 9.08 -19.08
C GLY A 46 9.84 9.10 -18.79
N GLY A 47 10.65 9.51 -19.76
CA GLY A 47 12.10 9.54 -19.62
C GLY A 47 12.55 10.58 -18.59
N LEU A 48 11.90 11.74 -18.54
CA LEU A 48 12.23 12.81 -17.60
C LEU A 48 12.00 12.35 -16.16
N GLU A 49 10.87 11.72 -15.88
CA GLU A 49 10.52 11.20 -14.54
C GLU A 49 11.51 10.12 -14.08
N GLN A 50 11.96 9.27 -14.98
CA GLN A 50 12.98 8.26 -14.68
C GLN A 50 14.34 8.90 -14.38
N MET A 51 14.77 9.92 -15.14
CA MET A 51 16.01 10.65 -14.89
C MET A 51 15.97 11.39 -13.56
N MET A 52 14.90 12.13 -13.28
CA MET A 52 14.72 12.82 -12.00
C MET A 52 14.76 11.84 -10.82
N LEU A 53 14.12 10.68 -10.97
CA LEU A 53 14.11 9.65 -9.95
C LEU A 53 15.51 9.05 -9.74
N ALA A 54 16.25 8.78 -10.80
CA ALA A 54 17.60 8.24 -10.74
C ALA A 54 18.55 9.20 -9.98
N GLU A 55 18.59 10.45 -10.38
CA GLU A 55 19.40 11.50 -9.74
C GLU A 55 19.04 11.64 -8.24
N TYR A 56 17.74 11.72 -7.93
CA TYR A 56 17.31 11.84 -6.55
C TYR A 56 17.68 10.61 -5.71
N CYS A 57 17.49 9.42 -6.26
CA CYS A 57 17.78 8.18 -5.55
C CYS A 57 19.29 8.00 -5.32
N GLU A 58 20.12 8.34 -6.29
CA GLU A 58 21.58 8.25 -6.14
C GLU A 58 22.08 9.13 -5.00
N ALA A 59 21.59 10.37 -4.93
CA ALA A 59 22.04 11.34 -3.95
C ALA A 59 21.40 11.18 -2.55
N HIS A 60 20.13 10.76 -2.47
CA HIS A 60 19.32 10.95 -1.26
C HIS A 60 18.60 9.70 -0.74
N PHE A 61 18.53 8.60 -1.51
CA PHE A 61 17.68 7.46 -1.14
C PHE A 61 18.06 6.82 0.19
N ALA A 62 19.35 6.75 0.48
CA ALA A 62 19.86 6.16 1.71
C ALA A 62 19.41 6.91 2.97
N ASP A 63 19.29 8.22 2.89
CA ASP A 63 18.86 9.08 4.01
C ASP A 63 17.33 9.28 4.01
N HIS A 64 16.73 9.32 2.83
CA HIS A 64 15.29 9.55 2.67
C HIS A 64 14.46 8.40 3.26
N VAL A 65 14.81 7.16 2.97
CA VAL A 65 14.00 5.99 3.40
C VAL A 65 13.93 5.84 4.92
N PRO A 66 15.03 5.97 5.70
CA PRO A 66 14.94 5.95 7.16
C PRO A 66 14.08 7.07 7.74
N GLN A 67 14.16 8.28 7.19
CA GLN A 67 13.33 9.41 7.64
C GLN A 67 11.85 9.16 7.33
N LEU A 68 11.53 8.65 6.15
CA LEU A 68 10.18 8.30 5.75
C LEU A 68 9.59 7.20 6.67
N ARG A 69 10.37 6.16 6.95
CA ARG A 69 10.00 5.09 7.90
C ARG A 69 9.68 5.64 9.28
N LYS A 70 10.51 6.54 9.80
CA LYS A 70 10.29 7.17 11.11
C LYS A 70 8.97 7.94 11.14
N ARG A 71 8.67 8.69 10.08
CA ARG A 71 7.42 9.46 9.97
C ARG A 71 6.18 8.56 9.86
N PHE A 72 6.25 7.50 9.06
CA PHE A 72 5.14 6.54 8.94
C PHE A 72 4.93 5.76 10.23
N ARG A 73 6.01 5.39 10.92
CA ARG A 73 5.90 4.73 12.22
C ARG A 73 5.16 5.61 13.23
N ALA A 74 5.54 6.87 13.35
CA ALA A 74 4.88 7.80 14.26
C ALA A 74 3.38 7.98 13.92
N LYS A 75 3.02 8.03 12.64
CA LYS A 75 1.61 8.08 12.22
C LYS A 75 0.86 6.81 12.57
N LEU A 76 1.47 5.65 12.35
CA LEU A 76 0.88 4.36 12.71
C LEU A 76 0.66 4.26 14.22
N ASP A 77 1.65 4.65 15.03
CA ASP A 77 1.54 4.65 16.50
C ASP A 77 0.38 5.55 16.98
N THR A 78 0.23 6.72 16.38
CA THR A 78 -0.91 7.62 16.66
C THR A 78 -2.25 6.98 16.29
N LEU A 79 -2.34 6.37 15.11
CA LEU A 79 -3.56 5.69 14.65
C LEU A 79 -3.92 4.51 15.57
N VAL A 80 -2.95 3.68 15.90
CA VAL A 80 -3.14 2.52 16.77
C VAL A 80 -3.57 2.96 18.18
N ALA A 81 -2.97 4.01 18.74
CA ALA A 81 -3.38 4.57 20.02
C ALA A 81 -4.83 5.05 19.98
N ALA A 82 -5.22 5.79 18.95
CA ALA A 82 -6.59 6.28 18.78
C ALA A 82 -7.61 5.13 18.61
N LEU A 83 -7.27 4.09 17.81
CA LEU A 83 -8.12 2.92 17.66
C LEU A 83 -8.34 2.17 18.98
N ASN A 84 -7.28 1.97 19.76
CA ASN A 84 -7.36 1.32 21.06
C ASN A 84 -8.18 2.14 22.06
N GLU A 85 -8.00 3.46 22.06
CA GLU A 85 -8.75 4.37 22.95
C GLU A 85 -10.23 4.42 22.61
N GLN A 86 -10.59 4.51 21.33
CA GLN A 86 -11.96 4.73 20.89
C GLN A 86 -12.76 3.44 20.71
N PHE A 87 -12.13 2.35 20.33
CA PHE A 87 -12.80 1.09 20.00
C PHE A 87 -12.44 -0.05 20.95
N GLY A 88 -11.36 0.03 21.71
CA GLY A 88 -10.93 -1.04 22.60
C GLY A 88 -10.82 -2.38 21.87
N THR A 89 -11.50 -3.41 22.37
CA THR A 89 -11.52 -4.74 21.75
C THR A 89 -12.45 -4.88 20.55
N ALA A 90 -13.22 -3.85 20.21
CA ALA A 90 -14.09 -3.87 19.03
C ALA A 90 -13.34 -3.65 17.71
N ALA A 91 -12.08 -3.23 17.75
CA ALA A 91 -11.19 -3.15 16.59
C ALA A 91 -10.01 -4.11 16.77
N GLU A 92 -10.01 -5.18 16.02
CA GLU A 92 -8.93 -6.18 16.03
C GLU A 92 -7.99 -5.94 14.85
N PHE A 93 -6.69 -5.85 15.10
CA PHE A 93 -5.67 -5.71 14.06
C PHE A 93 -4.30 -6.17 14.56
N ASP A 94 -3.50 -6.65 13.62
CA ASP A 94 -2.08 -6.91 13.88
C ASP A 94 -1.29 -5.63 13.60
N TYR A 95 -0.31 -5.32 14.48
CA TYR A 95 0.59 -4.21 14.24
C TYR A 95 1.52 -4.54 13.07
N PRO A 96 1.42 -3.86 11.90
CA PRO A 96 2.14 -4.27 10.71
C PRO A 96 3.64 -3.95 10.83
N PRO A 97 4.53 -4.83 10.35
CA PRO A 97 5.97 -4.57 10.33
C PRO A 97 6.36 -3.49 9.31
N GLY A 98 5.44 -3.14 8.43
CA GLY A 98 5.65 -2.14 7.38
C GLY A 98 4.41 -1.94 6.52
N GLY A 99 4.55 -1.12 5.48
CA GLY A 99 3.44 -0.73 4.62
C GLY A 99 2.83 0.61 5.03
N ILE A 100 1.73 0.98 4.39
CA ILE A 100 1.04 2.25 4.57
C ILE A 100 -0.43 2.08 4.93
N PHE A 101 -0.87 0.86 5.12
CA PHE A 101 -2.26 0.53 5.45
C PHE A 101 -2.32 -0.37 6.67
N LEU A 102 -3.34 -0.17 7.47
CA LEU A 102 -3.76 -1.05 8.55
C LEU A 102 -5.03 -1.79 8.12
N TRP A 103 -5.04 -3.11 8.33
CA TRP A 103 -6.22 -3.94 8.09
C TRP A 103 -6.89 -4.20 9.42
N VAL A 104 -8.10 -3.66 9.60
CA VAL A 104 -8.82 -3.69 10.85
C VAL A 104 -10.05 -4.57 10.71
N LYS A 105 -10.22 -5.54 11.60
CA LYS A 105 -11.43 -6.32 11.75
C LYS A 105 -12.33 -5.63 12.79
N LEU A 106 -13.57 -5.44 12.42
CA LEU A 106 -14.65 -4.95 13.28
C LEU A 106 -15.53 -6.13 13.74
N PRO A 107 -16.43 -5.96 14.69
CA PRO A 107 -17.39 -7.00 15.09
C PRO A 107 -18.16 -7.55 13.89
N ASP A 108 -18.46 -8.85 13.91
CA ASP A 108 -19.04 -9.56 12.76
C ASP A 108 -20.42 -9.04 12.31
N ASN A 109 -21.13 -8.35 13.21
CA ASN A 109 -22.41 -7.69 12.91
C ASN A 109 -22.25 -6.32 12.20
N VAL A 110 -21.02 -5.81 12.05
CA VAL A 110 -20.74 -4.56 11.34
C VAL A 110 -20.55 -4.86 9.85
N ASP A 111 -21.31 -4.18 9.02
CA ASP A 111 -21.13 -4.20 7.57
C ASP A 111 -20.25 -3.02 7.14
N ALA A 112 -19.05 -3.32 6.61
CA ALA A 112 -18.06 -2.31 6.25
C ALA A 112 -18.52 -1.38 5.11
N LEU A 113 -19.43 -1.82 4.23
CA LEU A 113 -20.00 -0.97 3.18
C LEU A 113 -20.96 0.06 3.78
N ARG A 114 -21.82 -0.36 4.70
CA ARG A 114 -22.71 0.57 5.41
C ARG A 114 -21.93 1.52 6.30
N LEU A 115 -20.87 1.03 6.94
CA LEU A 115 -19.99 1.88 7.75
C LEU A 115 -19.29 2.94 6.89
N ARG A 116 -18.84 2.59 5.68
CA ARG A 116 -18.27 3.55 4.73
C ARG A 116 -19.26 4.69 4.43
N ASP A 117 -20.51 4.35 4.15
CA ASP A 117 -21.53 5.33 3.78
C ASP A 117 -21.82 6.28 4.95
N ALA A 118 -21.97 5.75 6.17
CA ALA A 118 -22.16 6.55 7.38
C ALA A 118 -20.92 7.41 7.74
N ALA A 119 -19.71 6.88 7.54
CA ALA A 119 -18.48 7.63 7.75
C ALA A 119 -18.35 8.79 6.75
N LEU A 120 -18.74 8.57 5.50
CA LEU A 120 -18.71 9.61 4.46
C LEU A 120 -19.68 10.75 4.78
N GLU A 121 -20.85 10.47 5.32
CA GLU A 121 -21.78 11.51 5.80
C GLU A 121 -21.18 12.36 6.92
N SER A 122 -20.27 11.77 7.71
CA SER A 122 -19.50 12.44 8.75
C SER A 122 -18.18 13.07 8.26
N GLY A 123 -17.94 13.09 6.95
CA GLY A 123 -16.72 13.64 6.35
C GLY A 123 -15.48 12.75 6.44
N VAL A 124 -15.65 11.46 6.78
CA VAL A 124 -14.54 10.49 6.91
C VAL A 124 -14.59 9.47 5.77
N VAL A 125 -13.47 9.30 5.07
CA VAL A 125 -13.32 8.31 4.00
C VAL A 125 -12.57 7.09 4.54
N ILE A 126 -13.20 5.93 4.43
CA ILE A 126 -12.60 4.64 4.74
C ILE A 126 -12.67 3.69 3.55
N ASN A 127 -11.80 2.69 3.51
CA ASN A 127 -11.81 1.68 2.45
C ASN A 127 -12.45 0.39 2.99
N PRO A 128 -13.68 0.03 2.57
CA PRO A 128 -14.34 -1.17 3.04
C PRO A 128 -13.66 -2.43 2.51
N GLY A 129 -13.48 -3.42 3.37
CA GLY A 129 -12.75 -4.65 3.07
C GLY A 129 -13.22 -5.39 1.82
N PRO A 130 -14.54 -5.48 1.53
CA PRO A 130 -15.03 -6.16 0.32
C PRO A 130 -14.50 -5.59 -1.00
N GLU A 131 -14.07 -4.35 -1.05
CA GLU A 131 -13.44 -3.76 -2.26
C GLU A 131 -11.98 -4.20 -2.44
N TRP A 132 -11.34 -4.71 -1.39
CA TRP A 132 -9.90 -5.01 -1.34
C TRP A 132 -9.57 -6.48 -1.09
N SER A 133 -10.57 -7.34 -1.02
CA SER A 133 -10.41 -8.79 -0.82
C SER A 133 -11.16 -9.56 -1.89
N ILE A 134 -10.60 -10.69 -2.31
CA ILE A 134 -11.29 -11.65 -3.17
C ILE A 134 -12.41 -12.33 -2.38
N ASP A 135 -12.15 -12.69 -1.12
CA ASP A 135 -13.16 -13.26 -0.23
C ASP A 135 -14.00 -12.15 0.40
N LYS A 136 -15.21 -11.98 -0.13
CA LYS A 136 -16.17 -10.96 0.31
C LYS A 136 -16.78 -11.30 1.68
N THR A 137 -16.93 -12.57 1.99
CA THR A 137 -17.47 -13.02 3.28
C THR A 137 -16.48 -12.74 4.39
N TYR A 138 -15.22 -13.13 4.20
CA TYR A 138 -14.12 -12.83 5.13
C TYR A 138 -13.96 -11.33 5.39
N SER A 139 -14.13 -10.51 4.37
CA SER A 139 -13.85 -9.07 4.44
C SER A 139 -15.05 -8.19 4.78
N LYS A 140 -16.25 -8.78 4.97
CA LYS A 140 -17.50 -8.06 5.19
C LYS A 140 -17.43 -7.06 6.35
N SER A 141 -16.80 -7.46 7.47
CA SER A 141 -16.63 -6.65 8.68
C SER A 141 -15.20 -6.09 8.83
N ARG A 142 -14.51 -5.87 7.73
CA ARG A 142 -13.14 -5.35 7.74
C ARG A 142 -13.03 -4.04 6.98
N VAL A 143 -12.09 -3.22 7.43
CA VAL A 143 -11.76 -1.94 6.78
C VAL A 143 -10.25 -1.83 6.61
N ARG A 144 -9.84 -1.15 5.54
CA ARG A 144 -8.46 -0.75 5.29
C ARG A 144 -8.33 0.75 5.57
N ILE A 145 -7.50 1.10 6.51
CA ILE A 145 -7.22 2.48 6.93
C ILE A 145 -5.79 2.85 6.54
#